data_fb835b8302eea8a302e3895f92a330bf
#
_entry.id   fb835b8302eea8a302e3895f92a330bf
#
_cell.length_a   1.000
_cell.length_b   1.000
_cell.length_c   1.000
_cell.angle_alpha   90.00
_cell.angle_beta   90.00
_cell.angle_gamma   90.00
#
_symmetry.space_group_name_H-M   'P 1'
#
loop_
_entity.id
_entity.type
_entity.pdbx_description
1 polymer ?
#
loop_
_entity_poly.entity_id
_entity_poly.type
_entity_poly.pdbx_seq_one_letter_code
_entity_poly.pdbx_strand_id
1 'polypeptide(L)'
;MKNDHNKIFLSVIIPSYNEAKNFQRGCLKDLLPFLEQQGYAYEVIFSDDGSTDETVKLLSDYRDAWQIRLQNGELIVLKNQHGGKAATVCAGMKQARGAWRLFTDFDQSTPISEVRKLLKYQDSFDIIFGSRKIDTKSVHAKWYRKFIGDTFNLITRSLTGLKIRDTQCGFKLFNEKASVIFDQLYVYNPERTNEAGAFTGAFDVELFVIAKQLGLKAKEVPIRWQHFATDRVNIVKDSCRMFKDILKIRKAKLQGRYQGPKD
;
A
#
# COMPACT_ATOMS: atom_id res chain seq x y z
N MET A 1 20.67 14.12 25.85
CA MET A 1 19.67 13.33 25.12
C MET A 1 20.41 12.15 24.49
N LYS A 2 20.20 10.93 24.98
CA LYS A 2 20.76 9.73 24.34
C LYS A 2 20.06 9.57 23.00
N ASN A 3 20.79 9.69 21.91
CA ASN A 3 20.32 9.35 20.59
C ASN A 3 19.96 7.85 20.58
N ASP A 4 18.68 7.56 20.54
CA ASP A 4 18.14 6.21 20.33
C ASP A 4 18.34 5.86 18.84
N HIS A 5 19.60 5.61 18.44
CA HIS A 5 19.95 5.21 17.06
C HIS A 5 19.37 3.86 16.64
N ASN A 6 18.59 3.20 17.50
CA ASN A 6 18.06 1.87 17.28
C ASN A 6 16.56 1.83 16.91
N LYS A 7 15.85 2.98 16.91
CA LYS A 7 14.42 2.99 16.58
C LYS A 7 14.21 3.21 15.09
N ILE A 8 13.66 2.21 14.41
CA ILE A 8 13.33 2.31 12.99
C ILE A 8 12.32 3.44 12.80
N PHE A 9 12.64 4.38 11.92
CA PHE A 9 11.76 5.50 11.58
C PHE A 9 10.76 5.11 10.49
N LEU A 10 11.24 4.44 9.42
CA LEU A 10 10.43 4.10 8.26
C LEU A 10 10.49 2.61 7.95
N SER A 11 9.34 1.94 7.95
CA SER A 11 9.17 0.62 7.33
C SER A 11 8.58 0.79 5.93
N VAL A 12 9.21 0.21 4.92
CA VAL A 12 8.72 0.19 3.54
C VAL A 12 8.19 -1.21 3.23
N ILE A 13 6.89 -1.35 3.08
CA ILE A 13 6.20 -2.62 2.80
C ILE A 13 5.93 -2.73 1.30
N ILE A 14 6.48 -3.75 0.67
CA ILE A 14 6.37 -4.01 -0.76
C ILE A 14 5.76 -5.40 -0.98
N PRO A 15 4.47 -5.50 -1.28
CA PRO A 15 3.86 -6.77 -1.63
C PRO A 15 4.37 -7.26 -2.97
N SER A 16 4.66 -8.55 -3.09
CA SER A 16 5.12 -9.20 -4.32
C SER A 16 4.33 -10.46 -4.64
N TYR A 17 4.05 -10.68 -5.91
CA TYR A 17 3.49 -11.92 -6.43
C TYR A 17 3.85 -12.11 -7.90
N ASN A 18 4.75 -13.07 -8.20
CA ASN A 18 5.25 -13.33 -9.55
C ASN A 18 5.81 -12.06 -10.21
N GLU A 19 6.74 -11.41 -9.53
CA GLU A 19 7.34 -10.12 -9.91
C GLU A 19 8.75 -10.26 -10.53
N ALA A 20 9.20 -11.48 -10.85
CA ALA A 20 10.54 -11.72 -11.41
C ALA A 20 10.83 -10.84 -12.64
N LYS A 21 9.87 -10.66 -13.54
CA LYS A 21 10.00 -9.79 -14.71
C LYS A 21 10.19 -8.31 -14.34
N ASN A 22 9.45 -7.82 -13.36
CA ASN A 22 9.58 -6.44 -12.89
C ASN A 22 10.91 -6.23 -12.15
N PHE A 23 11.35 -7.22 -11.37
CA PHE A 23 12.67 -7.21 -10.74
C PHE A 23 13.78 -7.10 -11.80
N GLN A 24 13.75 -7.94 -12.84
CA GLN A 24 14.74 -7.95 -13.94
C GLN A 24 14.74 -6.63 -14.74
N ARG A 25 13.62 -5.91 -14.81
CA ARG A 25 13.53 -4.56 -15.38
C ARG A 25 14.17 -3.48 -14.50
N GLY A 26 14.64 -3.83 -13.32
CA GLY A 26 15.30 -2.91 -12.40
C GLY A 26 14.35 -1.97 -11.66
N CYS A 27 13.10 -2.38 -11.40
CA CYS A 27 12.13 -1.54 -10.66
C CYS A 27 12.66 -1.09 -9.29
N LEU A 28 13.45 -1.91 -8.62
CA LEU A 28 13.99 -1.63 -7.28
C LEU A 28 15.34 -0.90 -7.28
N LYS A 29 15.89 -0.54 -8.45
CA LYS A 29 17.26 0.03 -8.56
C LYS A 29 17.46 1.29 -7.73
N ASP A 30 16.45 2.15 -7.60
CA ASP A 30 16.54 3.44 -6.92
C ASP A 30 16.10 3.36 -5.45
N LEU A 31 15.53 2.21 -5.00
CA LEU A 31 14.93 2.05 -3.67
C LEU A 31 15.97 2.23 -2.56
N LEU A 32 16.95 1.35 -2.50
CA LEU A 32 17.95 1.37 -1.42
C LEU A 32 18.91 2.54 -1.52
N PRO A 33 19.43 2.92 -2.71
CA PRO A 33 20.24 4.13 -2.83
C PRO A 33 19.53 5.38 -2.32
N PHE A 34 18.21 5.48 -2.53
CA PHE A 34 17.43 6.58 -1.99
C PHE A 34 17.31 6.51 -0.46
N LEU A 35 16.97 5.35 0.10
CA LEU A 35 16.75 5.18 1.55
C LEU A 35 18.03 5.42 2.36
N GLU A 36 19.17 4.93 1.91
CA GLU A 36 20.47 5.16 2.56
C GLU A 36 20.84 6.66 2.67
N GLN A 37 20.36 7.49 1.75
CA GLN A 37 20.61 8.93 1.76
C GLN A 37 19.71 9.72 2.73
N GLN A 38 18.75 9.07 3.42
CA GLN A 38 17.78 9.82 4.24
C GLN A 38 18.28 10.12 5.67
N GLY A 39 19.32 9.46 6.14
CA GLY A 39 19.90 9.68 7.47
C GLY A 39 19.06 9.18 8.65
N TYR A 40 17.99 8.43 8.39
CA TYR A 40 17.20 7.75 9.42
C TYR A 40 17.25 6.23 9.27
N ALA A 41 17.05 5.51 10.38
CA ALA A 41 16.97 4.07 10.35
C ALA A 41 15.68 3.60 9.64
N TYR A 42 15.80 2.61 8.76
CA TYR A 42 14.69 2.08 7.99
C TYR A 42 14.73 0.55 7.87
N GLU A 43 13.62 -0.03 7.50
CA GLU A 43 13.54 -1.41 7.04
C GLU A 43 12.73 -1.50 5.75
N VAL A 44 13.07 -2.46 4.89
CA VAL A 44 12.27 -2.81 3.71
C VAL A 44 11.78 -4.23 3.87
N ILE A 45 10.48 -4.40 3.83
CA ILE A 45 9.79 -5.67 3.98
C ILE A 45 9.19 -6.06 2.63
N PHE A 46 9.85 -6.97 1.93
CA PHE A 46 9.28 -7.64 0.77
C PHE A 46 8.34 -8.73 1.27
N SER A 47 7.06 -8.49 1.14
CA SER A 47 6.02 -9.42 1.56
C SER A 47 5.55 -10.21 0.35
N ASP A 48 6.00 -11.46 0.22
CA ASP A 48 5.66 -12.31 -0.92
C ASP A 48 4.37 -13.09 -0.69
N ASP A 49 3.51 -13.09 -1.68
CA ASP A 49 2.17 -13.72 -1.68
C ASP A 49 2.19 -15.16 -2.23
N GLY A 50 3.22 -15.92 -1.93
CA GLY A 50 3.37 -17.30 -2.42
C GLY A 50 3.69 -17.35 -3.91
N SER A 51 4.66 -16.56 -4.36
CA SER A 51 5.13 -16.58 -5.75
C SER A 51 5.58 -17.97 -6.20
N THR A 52 5.22 -18.31 -7.43
CA THR A 52 5.56 -19.59 -8.07
C THR A 52 6.70 -19.47 -9.08
N ASP A 53 7.14 -18.24 -9.36
CA ASP A 53 8.30 -17.92 -10.20
C ASP A 53 9.57 -17.67 -9.35
N GLU A 54 10.61 -17.13 -9.96
CA GLU A 54 11.90 -16.86 -9.27
C GLU A 54 11.85 -15.66 -8.31
N THR A 55 10.71 -15.01 -8.09
CA THR A 55 10.59 -13.77 -7.29
C THR A 55 11.23 -13.91 -5.91
N VAL A 56 10.90 -14.96 -5.16
CA VAL A 56 11.42 -15.15 -3.80
C VAL A 56 12.94 -15.34 -3.78
N LYS A 57 13.47 -16.08 -4.77
CA LYS A 57 14.92 -16.28 -4.91
C LYS A 57 15.61 -14.95 -5.20
N LEU A 58 15.11 -14.19 -6.20
CA LEU A 58 15.67 -12.91 -6.60
C LEU A 58 15.67 -11.89 -5.45
N LEU A 59 14.60 -11.86 -4.65
CA LEU A 59 14.49 -10.98 -3.48
C LEU A 59 15.44 -11.41 -2.35
N SER A 60 15.63 -12.71 -2.16
CA SER A 60 16.58 -13.23 -1.17
C SER A 60 18.03 -12.90 -1.57
N ASP A 61 18.38 -13.12 -2.83
CA ASP A 61 19.70 -12.78 -3.37
C ASP A 61 19.95 -11.25 -3.29
N TYR A 62 18.91 -10.44 -3.58
CA TYR A 62 18.97 -8.98 -3.45
C TYR A 62 19.20 -8.55 -2.00
N ARG A 63 18.46 -9.13 -1.04
CA ARG A 63 18.64 -8.89 0.39
C ARG A 63 20.09 -9.21 0.79
N ASP A 64 20.58 -10.39 0.47
CA ASP A 64 21.91 -10.86 0.90
C ASP A 64 23.03 -9.98 0.31
N ALA A 65 22.90 -9.55 -0.95
CA ALA A 65 23.84 -8.66 -1.60
C ALA A 65 23.88 -7.24 -1.00
N TRP A 66 22.76 -6.75 -0.49
CA TRP A 66 22.67 -5.39 0.05
C TRP A 66 22.87 -5.33 1.55
N GLN A 67 22.46 -6.33 2.33
CA GLN A 67 22.48 -6.30 3.80
C GLN A 67 23.86 -5.96 4.36
N ILE A 68 24.94 -6.45 3.74
CA ILE A 68 26.32 -6.17 4.13
C ILE A 68 26.79 -4.73 3.82
N ARG A 69 26.04 -3.98 3.03
CA ARG A 69 26.37 -2.63 2.58
C ARG A 69 25.53 -1.56 3.27
N LEU A 70 24.39 -1.95 3.86
CA LEU A 70 23.48 -1.02 4.52
C LEU A 70 24.08 -0.52 5.84
N GLN A 71 23.99 0.80 6.07
CA GLN A 71 24.46 1.44 7.30
C GLN A 71 23.34 1.60 8.32
N ASN A 72 22.14 1.99 7.83
CA ASN A 72 20.99 2.30 8.68
C ASN A 72 19.75 1.49 8.30
N GLY A 73 19.90 0.45 7.49
CA GLY A 73 18.80 -0.31 6.91
C GLY A 73 18.80 -1.79 7.23
N GLU A 74 17.62 -2.40 7.17
CA GLU A 74 17.41 -3.83 7.24
C GLU A 74 16.49 -4.30 6.10
N LEU A 75 16.79 -5.45 5.50
CA LEU A 75 15.96 -6.08 4.47
C LEU A 75 15.35 -7.38 4.98
N ILE A 76 14.05 -7.49 4.85
CA ILE A 76 13.26 -8.66 5.28
C ILE A 76 12.50 -9.21 4.07
N VAL A 77 12.54 -10.51 3.86
CA VAL A 77 11.73 -11.22 2.87
C VAL A 77 10.77 -12.15 3.61
N LEU A 78 9.48 -11.78 3.62
CA LEU A 78 8.42 -12.61 4.18
C LEU A 78 7.86 -13.51 3.08
N LYS A 79 7.71 -14.79 3.39
CA LYS A 79 7.09 -15.78 2.51
C LYS A 79 5.73 -16.14 3.10
N ASN A 80 4.66 -15.65 2.48
CA ASN A 80 3.30 -15.92 2.92
C ASN A 80 2.64 -17.01 2.06
N GLN A 81 1.57 -17.61 2.57
CA GLN A 81 0.64 -18.36 1.74
C GLN A 81 -0.11 -17.40 0.81
N HIS A 82 -0.45 -17.87 -0.40
CA HIS A 82 -1.20 -17.06 -1.35
C HIS A 82 -2.58 -16.67 -0.78
N GLY A 83 -2.76 -15.39 -0.52
CA GLY A 83 -3.97 -14.82 0.08
C GLY A 83 -4.42 -13.50 -0.59
N GLY A 84 -3.71 -13.08 -1.64
CA GLY A 84 -3.95 -11.83 -2.36
C GLY A 84 -3.32 -10.62 -1.70
N LYS A 85 -3.33 -9.50 -2.42
CA LYS A 85 -2.61 -8.27 -2.04
C LYS A 85 -2.97 -7.75 -0.64
N ALA A 86 -4.25 -7.81 -0.25
CA ALA A 86 -4.68 -7.34 1.07
C ALA A 86 -3.99 -8.13 2.20
N ALA A 87 -4.03 -9.47 2.12
CA ALA A 87 -3.39 -10.35 3.10
C ALA A 87 -1.87 -10.12 3.17
N THR A 88 -1.24 -9.96 2.01
CA THR A 88 0.19 -9.73 1.87
C THR A 88 0.62 -8.41 2.48
N VAL A 89 -0.14 -7.33 2.23
CA VAL A 89 0.12 -6.02 2.86
C VAL A 89 -0.09 -6.10 4.37
N CYS A 90 -1.15 -6.77 4.85
CA CYS A 90 -1.38 -6.96 6.29
C CYS A 90 -0.21 -7.71 6.96
N ALA A 91 0.30 -8.77 6.33
CA ALA A 91 1.45 -9.51 6.87
C ALA A 91 2.68 -8.59 7.01
N GLY A 92 2.98 -7.80 5.97
CA GLY A 92 4.07 -6.82 6.02
C GLY A 92 3.86 -5.74 7.08
N MET A 93 2.62 -5.22 7.23
CA MET A 93 2.29 -4.21 8.25
C MET A 93 2.42 -4.75 9.68
N LYS A 94 2.07 -6.01 9.93
CA LYS A 94 2.26 -6.67 11.23
C LYS A 94 3.74 -6.85 11.58
N GLN A 95 4.59 -7.13 10.60
CA GLN A 95 6.03 -7.26 10.79
C GLN A 95 6.73 -5.92 11.00
N ALA A 96 6.16 -4.83 10.49
CA ALA A 96 6.77 -3.51 10.49
C ALA A 96 6.96 -2.94 11.90
N ARG A 97 8.18 -2.42 12.18
CA ARG A 97 8.60 -1.84 13.46
C ARG A 97 8.76 -0.32 13.41
N GLY A 98 8.70 0.26 12.21
CA GLY A 98 8.89 1.69 12.00
C GLY A 98 7.78 2.54 12.61
N ALA A 99 8.15 3.72 13.09
CA ALA A 99 7.20 4.74 13.54
C ALA A 99 6.24 5.15 12.41
N TRP A 100 6.75 5.12 11.18
CA TRP A 100 5.99 5.29 9.94
C TRP A 100 6.11 4.05 9.06
N ARG A 101 5.00 3.64 8.45
CA ARG A 101 4.89 2.44 7.62
C ARG A 101 4.36 2.82 6.26
N LEU A 102 5.21 2.72 5.25
CA LEU A 102 4.88 3.02 3.85
C LEU A 102 4.51 1.73 3.13
N PHE A 103 3.30 1.64 2.64
CA PHE A 103 2.92 0.65 1.63
C PHE A 103 3.19 1.22 0.23
N THR A 104 3.92 0.51 -0.61
CA THR A 104 4.19 0.87 -2.00
C THR A 104 4.16 -0.34 -2.93
N ASP A 105 3.74 -0.12 -4.19
CA ASP A 105 3.68 -1.19 -5.19
C ASP A 105 5.09 -1.62 -5.64
N PHE A 106 5.24 -2.89 -6.01
CA PHE A 106 6.52 -3.48 -6.42
C PHE A 106 7.11 -2.82 -7.67
N ASP A 107 6.26 -2.44 -8.62
CA ASP A 107 6.67 -1.86 -9.90
C ASP A 107 7.23 -0.44 -9.79
N GLN A 108 7.17 0.15 -8.58
CA GLN A 108 7.60 1.53 -8.30
C GLN A 108 7.00 2.55 -9.27
N SER A 109 5.77 2.32 -9.73
CA SER A 109 4.99 3.28 -10.53
C SER A 109 4.96 4.66 -9.87
N THR A 110 4.99 4.69 -8.54
CA THR A 110 5.30 5.87 -7.73
C THR A 110 6.72 5.72 -7.23
N PRO A 111 7.67 6.58 -7.64
CA PRO A 111 9.05 6.50 -7.16
C PRO A 111 9.13 6.65 -5.64
N ILE A 112 9.99 5.86 -4.99
CA ILE A 112 10.17 5.91 -3.53
C ILE A 112 10.48 7.33 -3.01
N SER A 113 11.15 8.17 -3.81
CA SER A 113 11.47 9.56 -3.46
C SER A 113 10.25 10.43 -3.17
N GLU A 114 9.06 10.04 -3.63
CA GLU A 114 7.80 10.75 -3.34
C GLU A 114 7.41 10.67 -1.85
N VAL A 115 7.99 9.73 -1.08
CA VAL A 115 7.78 9.64 0.37
C VAL A 115 8.15 10.94 1.09
N ARG A 116 9.13 11.69 0.58
CA ARG A 116 9.50 13.01 1.13
C ARG A 116 8.34 14.00 1.10
N LYS A 117 7.46 13.91 0.10
CA LYS A 117 6.26 14.79 0.02
C LYS A 117 5.24 14.40 1.09
N LEU A 118 5.11 13.11 1.37
CA LEU A 118 4.19 12.61 2.38
C LEU A 118 4.68 13.00 3.78
N LEU A 119 5.96 12.75 4.06
CA LEU A 119 6.57 13.05 5.37
C LEU A 119 6.49 14.51 5.80
N LYS A 120 6.28 15.45 4.87
CA LYS A 120 6.03 16.87 5.22
C LYS A 120 4.77 17.07 6.08
N TYR A 121 3.86 16.12 6.10
CA TYR A 121 2.59 16.20 6.81
C TYR A 121 2.52 15.29 8.05
N GLN A 122 3.64 14.65 8.42
CA GLN A 122 3.72 13.63 9.47
C GLN A 122 3.25 14.12 10.85
N ASP A 123 3.47 15.40 11.17
CA ASP A 123 3.13 15.95 12.50
C ASP A 123 1.62 16.25 12.65
N SER A 124 0.86 16.22 11.56
CA SER A 124 -0.53 16.70 11.55
C SER A 124 -1.54 15.62 11.14
N PHE A 125 -1.08 14.52 10.54
CA PHE A 125 -1.95 13.48 9.98
C PHE A 125 -1.48 12.09 10.37
N ASP A 126 -2.44 11.18 10.52
CA ASP A 126 -2.19 9.77 10.87
C ASP A 126 -1.95 8.91 9.61
N ILE A 127 -2.60 9.28 8.50
CA ILE A 127 -2.51 8.61 7.20
C ILE A 127 -2.22 9.66 6.14
N ILE A 128 -1.16 9.46 5.38
CA ILE A 128 -0.78 10.37 4.28
C ILE A 128 -0.58 9.52 3.02
N PHE A 129 -1.28 9.85 1.94
CA PHE A 129 -1.28 8.99 0.77
C PHE A 129 -1.20 9.78 -0.54
N GLY A 130 -0.63 9.13 -1.54
CA GLY A 130 -0.46 9.69 -2.86
C GLY A 130 -1.77 9.77 -3.64
N SER A 131 -1.86 10.75 -4.52
CA SER A 131 -2.96 10.90 -5.47
C SER A 131 -2.44 11.20 -6.87
N ARG A 132 -2.91 10.40 -7.81
CA ARG A 132 -2.68 10.55 -9.25
C ARG A 132 -3.67 11.53 -9.89
N LYS A 133 -4.67 11.98 -9.13
CA LYS A 133 -5.82 12.78 -9.62
C LYS A 133 -5.73 14.27 -9.28
N ILE A 134 -4.80 14.67 -8.44
CA ILE A 134 -4.65 16.09 -8.03
C ILE A 134 -3.83 16.86 -9.04
N ASP A 135 -2.75 16.28 -9.57
CA ASP A 135 -1.95 16.88 -10.63
C ASP A 135 -1.99 16.00 -11.89
N THR A 136 -2.87 16.35 -12.81
CA THR A 136 -3.13 15.55 -14.04
C THR A 136 -2.14 15.80 -15.16
N LYS A 137 -1.17 16.71 -15.01
CA LYS A 137 -0.21 17.06 -16.08
C LYS A 137 0.74 15.91 -16.42
N SER A 138 0.89 14.92 -15.55
CA SER A 138 1.80 13.78 -15.71
C SER A 138 1.11 12.43 -15.99
N VAL A 139 -0.20 12.40 -16.23
CA VAL A 139 -0.96 11.15 -16.43
C VAL A 139 -1.45 11.03 -17.87
N HIS A 140 -0.73 10.27 -18.69
CA HIS A 140 -1.17 9.88 -20.03
C HIS A 140 -2.11 8.65 -19.95
N ALA A 141 -3.38 8.88 -19.65
CA ALA A 141 -4.39 7.84 -19.69
C ALA A 141 -5.40 8.08 -20.84
N LYS A 142 -5.84 7.01 -21.49
CA LYS A 142 -6.90 7.08 -22.50
C LYS A 142 -8.18 7.65 -21.87
N TRP A 143 -8.88 8.56 -22.53
CA TRP A 143 -10.02 9.34 -22.00
C TRP A 143 -11.13 8.46 -21.38
N TYR A 144 -11.44 7.29 -21.97
CA TYR A 144 -12.46 6.37 -21.47
C TYR A 144 -12.06 5.73 -20.12
N ARG A 145 -10.76 5.45 -19.88
CA ARG A 145 -10.27 4.96 -18.60
C ARG A 145 -10.41 6.01 -17.50
N LYS A 146 -10.19 7.28 -17.85
CA LYS A 146 -10.41 8.40 -16.93
C LYS A 146 -11.89 8.52 -16.56
N PHE A 147 -12.80 8.46 -17.54
CA PHE A 147 -14.25 8.51 -17.31
C PHE A 147 -14.76 7.37 -16.42
N ILE A 148 -14.35 6.12 -16.70
CA ILE A 148 -14.71 4.95 -15.86
C ILE A 148 -14.18 5.13 -14.44
N GLY A 149 -12.92 5.56 -14.29
CA GLY A 149 -12.30 5.79 -12.98
C GLY A 149 -12.95 6.91 -12.18
N ASP A 150 -13.41 7.97 -12.84
CA ASP A 150 -14.08 9.10 -12.18
C ASP A 150 -15.51 8.75 -11.76
N THR A 151 -16.24 8.01 -12.60
CA THR A 151 -17.58 7.47 -12.29
C THR A 151 -17.49 6.50 -11.09
N PHE A 152 -16.54 5.57 -11.13
CA PHE A 152 -16.31 4.64 -10.02
C PHE A 152 -15.98 5.37 -8.72
N ASN A 153 -15.14 6.39 -8.79
CA ASN A 153 -14.78 7.20 -7.62
C ASN A 153 -15.99 7.96 -7.07
N LEU A 154 -16.83 8.52 -7.93
CA LEU A 154 -18.07 9.19 -7.50
C LEU A 154 -19.01 8.23 -6.76
N ILE A 155 -19.21 7.02 -7.29
CA ILE A 155 -20.01 5.98 -6.67
C ILE A 155 -19.41 5.59 -5.30
N THR A 156 -18.10 5.35 -5.25
CA THR A 156 -17.40 5.01 -4.01
C THR A 156 -17.60 6.08 -2.95
N ARG A 157 -17.42 7.34 -3.30
CA ARG A 157 -17.62 8.47 -2.39
C ARG A 157 -19.06 8.57 -1.88
N SER A 158 -20.04 8.39 -2.75
CA SER A 158 -21.46 8.42 -2.39
C SER A 158 -21.85 7.27 -1.45
N LEU A 159 -21.33 6.06 -1.69
CA LEU A 159 -21.66 4.88 -0.89
C LEU A 159 -20.94 4.84 0.46
N THR A 160 -19.72 5.36 0.54
CA THR A 160 -18.86 5.29 1.75
C THR A 160 -18.82 6.59 2.53
N GLY A 161 -19.18 7.71 1.89
CA GLY A 161 -19.07 9.06 2.45
C GLY A 161 -17.62 9.55 2.56
N LEU A 162 -16.67 8.92 1.87
CA LEU A 162 -15.27 9.35 1.82
C LEU A 162 -15.13 10.59 0.92
N LYS A 163 -14.32 11.56 1.35
CA LYS A 163 -13.98 12.77 0.55
C LYS A 163 -12.62 12.63 -0.13
N ILE A 164 -12.25 11.43 -0.57
CA ILE A 164 -10.97 11.09 -1.18
C ILE A 164 -11.14 11.02 -2.69
N ARG A 165 -10.16 11.55 -3.44
CA ARG A 165 -10.17 11.53 -4.91
C ARG A 165 -9.54 10.28 -5.50
N ASP A 166 -8.49 9.75 -4.86
CA ASP A 166 -7.76 8.56 -5.32
C ASP A 166 -7.53 7.57 -4.19
N THR A 167 -8.53 6.73 -3.90
CA THR A 167 -8.41 5.68 -2.88
C THR A 167 -7.49 4.54 -3.29
N GLN A 168 -7.28 4.34 -4.60
CA GLN A 168 -6.60 3.18 -5.18
C GLN A 168 -5.10 3.40 -5.46
N CYS A 169 -4.54 4.53 -5.05
CA CYS A 169 -3.11 4.75 -5.18
C CYS A 169 -2.33 3.84 -4.23
N GLY A 170 -1.45 2.98 -4.76
CA GLY A 170 -0.61 2.06 -4.00
C GLY A 170 0.60 2.74 -3.33
N PHE A 171 0.43 3.95 -2.80
CA PHE A 171 1.50 4.69 -2.11
C PHE A 171 0.90 5.39 -0.88
N LYS A 172 0.94 4.70 0.27
CA LYS A 172 0.25 5.13 1.48
C LYS A 172 1.15 5.00 2.70
N LEU A 173 1.25 6.06 3.48
CA LEU A 173 2.05 6.18 4.68
C LEU A 173 1.13 6.23 5.90
N PHE A 174 1.40 5.37 6.88
CA PHE A 174 0.63 5.22 8.11
C PHE A 174 1.57 5.42 9.30
N ASN A 175 1.14 6.17 10.32
CA ASN A 175 1.83 6.15 11.60
C ASN A 175 1.47 4.88 12.39
N GLU A 176 2.15 4.63 13.51
CA GLU A 176 1.92 3.47 14.36
C GLU A 176 0.45 3.39 14.82
N LYS A 177 -0.15 4.53 15.22
CA LYS A 177 -1.56 4.63 15.62
C LYS A 177 -2.51 4.21 14.48
N ALA A 178 -2.23 4.62 13.25
CA ALA A 178 -3.08 4.30 12.11
C ALA A 178 -2.93 2.85 11.64
N SER A 179 -1.81 2.18 11.94
CA SER A 179 -1.58 0.80 11.47
C SER A 179 -2.55 -0.22 12.07
N VAL A 180 -3.22 0.08 13.17
CA VAL A 180 -4.26 -0.80 13.77
C VAL A 180 -5.45 -1.05 12.82
N ILE A 181 -5.64 -0.22 11.78
CA ILE A 181 -6.73 -0.41 10.81
C ILE A 181 -6.58 -1.72 10.03
N PHE A 182 -5.36 -2.24 9.87
CA PHE A 182 -5.10 -3.50 9.16
C PHE A 182 -5.62 -4.71 9.95
N ASP A 183 -5.70 -4.63 11.27
CA ASP A 183 -6.26 -5.68 12.12
C ASP A 183 -7.80 -5.64 12.16
N GLN A 184 -8.40 -4.56 11.69
CA GLN A 184 -9.85 -4.35 11.70
C GLN A 184 -10.54 -4.63 10.36
N LEU A 185 -9.80 -5.07 9.36
CA LEU A 185 -10.38 -5.47 8.08
C LEU A 185 -11.43 -6.57 8.30
N TYR A 186 -12.62 -6.39 7.77
CA TYR A 186 -13.74 -7.32 7.87
C TYR A 186 -14.03 -8.01 6.54
N VAL A 187 -14.14 -7.23 5.46
CA VAL A 187 -14.38 -7.75 4.10
C VAL A 187 -13.10 -8.37 3.53
N TYR A 188 -11.96 -7.72 3.77
CA TYR A 188 -10.63 -8.18 3.33
C TYR A 188 -9.80 -8.75 4.49
N ASN A 189 -10.46 -9.35 5.49
CA ASN A 189 -9.77 -10.02 6.58
C ASN A 189 -9.03 -11.26 6.04
N PRO A 190 -7.68 -11.35 6.22
CA PRO A 190 -6.89 -12.47 5.71
C PRO A 190 -7.34 -13.85 6.22
N GLU A 191 -7.91 -13.90 7.42
CA GLU A 191 -8.37 -15.15 8.03
C GLU A 191 -9.72 -15.65 7.48
N ARG A 192 -10.45 -14.78 6.76
CA ARG A 192 -11.81 -15.05 6.25
C ARG A 192 -11.89 -15.15 4.74
N THR A 193 -10.91 -14.58 4.03
CA THR A 193 -10.91 -14.54 2.57
C THR A 193 -10.05 -15.66 2.02
N ASN A 194 -10.70 -16.67 1.43
CA ASN A 194 -10.05 -17.73 0.63
C ASN A 194 -9.91 -17.32 -0.85
N GLU A 195 -10.01 -16.03 -1.17
CA GLU A 195 -9.92 -15.57 -2.56
C GLU A 195 -8.46 -15.55 -3.02
N ALA A 196 -7.98 -16.71 -3.43
CA ALA A 196 -6.76 -16.86 -4.19
C ALA A 196 -6.89 -16.12 -5.53
N GLY A 197 -6.05 -15.13 -5.78
CA GLY A 197 -5.97 -14.43 -7.08
C GLY A 197 -5.30 -13.08 -6.98
N ALA A 198 -4.81 -12.60 -8.13
CA ALA A 198 -4.15 -11.29 -8.25
C ALA A 198 -5.11 -10.08 -8.12
N PHE A 199 -6.38 -10.31 -7.72
CA PHE A 199 -7.37 -9.26 -7.61
C PHE A 199 -7.08 -8.36 -6.41
N THR A 200 -6.89 -7.08 -6.67
CA THR A 200 -6.55 -6.07 -5.65
C THR A 200 -7.78 -5.68 -4.82
N GLY A 201 -8.98 -5.82 -5.39
CA GLY A 201 -10.24 -5.51 -4.73
C GLY A 201 -10.38 -4.04 -4.35
N ALA A 202 -11.28 -3.80 -3.39
CA ALA A 202 -11.52 -2.48 -2.80
C ALA A 202 -10.95 -2.39 -1.37
N PHE A 203 -9.90 -3.17 -1.03
CA PHE A 203 -9.36 -3.17 0.32
C PHE A 203 -8.87 -1.78 0.76
N ASP A 204 -8.33 -1.01 -0.17
CA ASP A 204 -7.96 0.39 0.07
C ASP A 204 -9.15 1.25 0.51
N VAL A 205 -10.34 0.99 -0.05
CA VAL A 205 -11.58 1.68 0.36
C VAL A 205 -11.97 1.27 1.77
N GLU A 206 -11.83 -0.02 2.11
CA GLU A 206 -12.12 -0.52 3.46
C GLU A 206 -11.21 0.14 4.49
N LEU A 207 -9.90 0.24 4.23
CA LEU A 207 -8.94 0.93 5.10
C LEU A 207 -9.39 2.38 5.41
N PHE A 208 -9.80 3.15 4.39
CA PHE A 208 -10.24 4.52 4.61
C PHE A 208 -11.60 4.62 5.31
N VAL A 209 -12.48 3.64 5.12
CA VAL A 209 -13.75 3.58 5.87
C VAL A 209 -13.48 3.33 7.35
N ILE A 210 -12.59 2.40 7.68
CA ILE A 210 -12.15 2.13 9.05
C ILE A 210 -11.48 3.37 9.64
N ALA A 211 -10.52 3.96 8.93
CA ALA A 211 -9.83 5.16 9.36
C ALA A 211 -10.79 6.30 9.73
N LYS A 212 -11.83 6.51 8.89
CA LYS A 212 -12.87 7.50 9.16
C LYS A 212 -13.69 7.17 10.41
N GLN A 213 -14.02 5.90 10.65
CA GLN A 213 -14.77 5.47 11.84
C GLN A 213 -13.95 5.66 13.12
N LEU A 214 -12.63 5.47 13.04
CA LEU A 214 -11.70 5.69 14.16
C LEU A 214 -11.29 7.15 14.35
N GLY A 215 -11.81 8.08 13.56
CA GLY A 215 -11.47 9.51 13.64
C GLY A 215 -10.01 9.82 13.24
N LEU A 216 -9.35 8.94 12.49
CA LEU A 216 -7.99 9.16 12.03
C LEU A 216 -7.94 10.25 10.95
N LYS A 217 -6.93 11.12 11.05
CA LYS A 217 -6.73 12.22 10.11
C LYS A 217 -5.98 11.72 8.88
N ALA A 218 -6.61 11.85 7.71
CA ALA A 218 -6.04 11.42 6.44
C ALA A 218 -5.76 12.63 5.51
N LYS A 219 -4.61 12.62 4.82
CA LYS A 219 -4.17 13.66 3.88
C LYS A 219 -3.84 13.07 2.52
N GLU A 220 -4.50 13.58 1.48
CA GLU A 220 -4.21 13.25 0.08
C GLU A 220 -3.18 14.24 -0.49
N VAL A 221 -2.10 13.72 -1.09
CA VAL A 221 -0.94 14.51 -1.57
C VAL A 221 -0.68 14.18 -3.05
N PRO A 222 -0.50 15.18 -3.94
CA PRO A 222 -0.16 14.93 -5.34
C PRO A 222 1.22 14.31 -5.46
N ILE A 223 1.32 13.23 -6.24
CA ILE A 223 2.56 12.49 -6.48
C ILE A 223 2.84 12.33 -7.96
N ARG A 224 4.10 12.13 -8.33
CA ARG A 224 4.46 11.64 -9.66
C ARG A 224 4.09 10.17 -9.75
N TRP A 225 3.48 9.80 -10.86
CA TRP A 225 3.10 8.43 -11.14
C TRP A 225 3.37 8.11 -12.61
N GLN A 226 4.04 7.00 -12.84
CA GLN A 226 4.37 6.53 -14.18
C GLN A 226 3.67 5.20 -14.44
N HIS A 227 2.93 5.13 -15.54
CA HIS A 227 2.23 3.91 -15.90
C HIS A 227 3.21 2.87 -16.48
N PHE A 228 3.33 1.74 -15.83
CA PHE A 228 3.90 0.54 -16.44
C PHE A 228 2.76 -0.34 -16.95
N ALA A 229 2.85 -0.77 -18.23
CA ALA A 229 1.82 -1.63 -18.81
C ALA A 229 1.78 -2.97 -18.07
N THR A 230 0.58 -3.35 -17.62
CA THR A 230 0.32 -4.65 -16.99
C THR A 230 -0.88 -5.30 -17.66
N ASP A 231 -0.76 -6.58 -17.96
CA ASP A 231 -1.83 -7.38 -18.58
C ASP A 231 -2.77 -7.99 -17.54
N ARG A 232 -2.56 -7.69 -16.26
CA ARG A 232 -3.27 -8.33 -15.12
C ARG A 232 -4.66 -7.76 -14.83
N VAL A 233 -5.09 -6.67 -15.50
CA VAL A 233 -6.32 -5.95 -15.14
C VAL A 233 -7.40 -6.09 -16.23
N ASN A 234 -8.52 -6.71 -15.86
CA ASN A 234 -9.74 -6.70 -16.67
C ASN A 234 -10.71 -5.63 -16.17
N ILE A 235 -10.76 -4.48 -16.88
CA ILE A 235 -11.46 -3.27 -16.44
C ILE A 235 -12.93 -3.53 -16.06
N VAL A 236 -13.68 -4.28 -16.86
CA VAL A 236 -15.12 -4.49 -16.64
C VAL A 236 -15.36 -5.47 -15.48
N LYS A 237 -14.71 -6.64 -15.53
CA LYS A 237 -14.85 -7.68 -14.50
C LYS A 237 -14.40 -7.17 -13.13
N ASP A 238 -13.26 -6.48 -13.09
CA ASP A 238 -12.70 -5.98 -11.84
C ASP A 238 -13.53 -4.82 -11.28
N SER A 239 -14.07 -3.93 -12.13
CA SER A 239 -14.99 -2.86 -11.67
C SER A 239 -16.27 -3.43 -11.07
N CYS A 240 -16.86 -4.48 -11.66
CA CYS A 240 -18.05 -5.13 -11.10
C CYS A 240 -17.76 -5.81 -9.75
N ARG A 241 -16.60 -6.48 -9.61
CA ARG A 241 -16.17 -7.08 -8.33
C ARG A 241 -15.95 -6.01 -7.26
N MET A 242 -15.22 -4.96 -7.60
CA MET A 242 -14.98 -3.83 -6.69
C MET A 242 -16.27 -3.16 -6.24
N PHE A 243 -17.25 -3.00 -7.14
CA PHE A 243 -18.56 -2.44 -6.76
C PHE A 243 -19.29 -3.32 -5.73
N LYS A 244 -19.29 -4.65 -5.94
CA LYS A 244 -19.86 -5.59 -4.97
C LYS A 244 -19.16 -5.50 -3.61
N ASP A 245 -17.85 -5.35 -3.61
CA ASP A 245 -17.07 -5.25 -2.38
C ASP A 245 -17.34 -3.92 -1.65
N ILE A 246 -17.51 -2.82 -2.38
CA ILE A 246 -17.93 -1.54 -1.76
C ILE A 246 -19.31 -1.67 -1.09
N LEU A 247 -20.24 -2.42 -1.68
CA LEU A 247 -21.53 -2.69 -1.03
C LEU A 247 -21.39 -3.54 0.24
N LYS A 248 -20.49 -4.55 0.22
CA LYS A 248 -20.15 -5.34 1.42
C LYS A 248 -19.55 -4.45 2.52
N ILE A 249 -18.58 -3.59 2.15
CA ILE A 249 -17.96 -2.62 3.07
C ILE A 249 -19.01 -1.69 3.68
N ARG A 250 -19.91 -1.13 2.85
CA ARG A 250 -21.02 -0.31 3.35
C ARG A 250 -21.93 -1.08 4.32
N LYS A 251 -22.29 -2.32 3.99
CA LYS A 251 -23.09 -3.18 4.87
C LYS A 251 -22.37 -3.43 6.20
N ALA A 252 -21.10 -3.79 6.15
CA ALA A 252 -20.28 -4.02 7.35
C ALA A 252 -20.21 -2.75 8.23
N LYS A 253 -20.04 -1.56 7.62
CA LYS A 253 -20.08 -0.28 8.31
C LYS A 253 -21.42 -0.06 9.03
N LEU A 254 -22.57 -0.27 8.35
CA LEU A 254 -23.91 -0.12 8.93
C LEU A 254 -24.18 -1.12 10.04
N GLN A 255 -23.54 -2.28 10.02
CA GLN A 255 -23.60 -3.31 11.06
C GLN A 255 -22.65 -3.04 12.25
N GLY A 256 -21.92 -1.91 12.25
CA GLY A 256 -20.95 -1.58 13.32
C GLY A 256 -19.76 -2.51 13.41
N ARG A 257 -19.33 -3.14 12.28
CA ARG A 257 -18.20 -4.08 12.27
C ARG A 257 -16.82 -3.40 12.39
N TYR A 258 -16.75 -2.11 12.15
CA TYR A 258 -15.55 -1.28 12.24
C TYR A 258 -15.59 -0.44 13.52
N GLN A 259 -15.63 -1.08 14.66
CA GLN A 259 -15.55 -0.39 15.96
C GLN A 259 -14.10 -0.44 16.44
N GLY A 260 -13.62 0.68 16.96
CA GLY A 260 -12.36 0.70 17.70
C GLY A 260 -12.36 -0.29 18.86
N PRO A 261 -11.19 -0.58 19.47
CA PRO A 261 -11.15 -1.36 20.69
C PRO A 261 -12.15 -0.73 21.66
N LYS A 262 -13.06 -1.54 22.18
CA LYS A 262 -13.90 -1.13 23.31
C LYS A 262 -12.95 -0.98 24.49
N ASP A 263 -12.86 0.22 25.02
CA ASP A 263 -12.16 0.52 26.26
C ASP A 263 -12.62 -0.43 27.37
#